data_3e8e6353e747905325dcff57f2a18d73
#
_entry.id   3e8e6353e747905325dcff57f2a18d73
#
_cell.length_a   1.000
_cell.length_b   1.000
_cell.length_c   1.000
_cell.angle_alpha   90.00
_cell.angle_beta   90.00
_cell.angle_gamma   90.00
#
_symmetry.space_group_name_H-M   'P 1'
#
loop_
_entity.id
_entity.type
_entity.pdbx_description
1 polymer ?
#
loop_
_entity_poly.entity_id
_entity_poly.type
_entity_poly.pdbx_seq_one_letter_code
_entity_poly.pdbx_strand_id
1 'polypeptide(L)'
;MSTEVHEEIIEAAPEDVWGFMVDPAALSAWFGADAWLEPEPDGIVRFRFADGAERRGRVEHVAPVRSLTWRWREHLGAGFGSRIGEPTFVTIELRRVPEGTRVRITERPASALAEAGR
;
A
#
# COMPACT_ATOMS: atom_id res chain seq x y z
N MET A 1 4.64 -18.29 1.27
CA MET A 1 4.47 -16.98 1.88
C MET A 1 3.01 -16.66 1.99
N SER A 2 2.62 -16.04 3.07
CA SER A 2 1.23 -15.81 3.38
C SER A 2 0.77 -14.43 2.94
N THR A 3 -0.52 -14.32 2.66
CA THR A 3 -1.20 -13.06 2.46
C THR A 3 -1.46 -12.43 3.83
N GLU A 4 -1.15 -11.18 3.97
CA GLU A 4 -1.43 -10.43 5.20
C GLU A 4 -2.63 -9.53 4.97
N VAL A 5 -3.54 -9.51 5.94
CA VAL A 5 -4.73 -8.67 5.90
C VAL A 5 -4.82 -7.87 7.20
N HIS A 6 -5.02 -6.58 7.05
CA HIS A 6 -5.23 -5.68 8.19
C HIS A 6 -6.52 -4.90 7.97
N GLU A 7 -7.38 -4.87 8.96
CA GLU A 7 -8.63 -4.10 8.89
C GLU A 7 -8.73 -3.14 10.05
N GLU A 8 -9.30 -1.97 9.78
CA GLU A 8 -9.49 -0.93 10.78
C GLU A 8 -10.73 -0.12 10.43
N ILE A 9 -11.46 0.33 11.44
CA ILE A 9 -12.59 1.23 11.25
C ILE A 9 -12.17 2.62 11.68
N ILE A 10 -12.33 3.58 10.76
CA ILE A 10 -11.99 4.97 10.99
C ILE A 10 -13.28 5.78 11.05
N GLU A 11 -13.43 6.60 12.08
CA GLU A 11 -14.61 7.44 12.26
C GLU A 11 -14.55 8.67 11.35
N ALA A 12 -14.62 8.43 10.05
CA ALA A 12 -14.61 9.45 9.03
C ALA A 12 -15.26 8.90 7.77
N ALA A 13 -15.78 9.78 6.92
CA ALA A 13 -16.39 9.37 5.67
C ALA A 13 -15.32 8.82 4.71
N PRO A 14 -15.67 7.91 3.78
CA PRO A 14 -14.71 7.36 2.84
C PRO A 14 -13.95 8.43 2.06
N GLU A 15 -14.58 9.53 1.70
CA GLU A 15 -13.95 10.64 0.99
C GLU A 15 -12.81 11.25 1.78
N ASP A 16 -13.00 11.40 3.09
CA ASP A 16 -11.98 11.95 3.98
C ASP A 16 -10.83 10.96 4.18
N VAL A 17 -11.16 9.68 4.36
CA VAL A 17 -10.15 8.63 4.48
C VAL A 17 -9.32 8.53 3.20
N TRP A 18 -9.97 8.60 2.05
CA TRP A 18 -9.28 8.60 0.76
C TRP A 18 -8.29 9.76 0.67
N GLY A 19 -8.71 10.95 1.11
CA GLY A 19 -7.84 12.13 1.11
C GLY A 19 -6.57 11.92 1.93
N PHE A 20 -6.67 11.23 3.07
CA PHE A 20 -5.50 10.87 3.88
C PHE A 20 -4.61 9.86 3.16
N MET A 21 -5.20 8.88 2.51
CA MET A 21 -4.44 7.81 1.86
C MET A 21 -3.60 8.30 0.70
N VAL A 22 -4.07 9.31 -0.01
CA VAL A 22 -3.37 9.84 -1.17
C VAL A 22 -2.51 11.06 -0.85
N ASP A 23 -2.48 11.47 0.41
CA ASP A 23 -1.63 12.57 0.87
C ASP A 23 -0.32 12.00 1.42
N PRO A 24 0.84 12.36 0.84
CA PRO A 24 2.12 11.78 1.29
C PRO A 24 2.43 11.99 2.78
N ALA A 25 2.10 13.15 3.33
CA ALA A 25 2.38 13.42 4.74
C ALA A 25 1.54 12.55 5.68
N ALA A 26 0.25 12.41 5.38
CA ALA A 26 -0.64 11.57 6.18
C ALA A 26 -0.29 10.10 6.04
N LEU A 27 0.04 9.66 4.84
CA LEU A 27 0.44 8.30 4.57
C LEU A 27 1.74 7.96 5.28
N SER A 28 2.69 8.90 5.31
CA SER A 28 3.96 8.75 6.03
C SER A 28 3.73 8.55 7.52
N ALA A 29 2.85 9.34 8.11
CA ALA A 29 2.52 9.23 9.53
C ALA A 29 1.85 7.88 9.83
N TRP A 30 0.97 7.43 8.95
CA TRP A 30 0.23 6.19 9.14
C TRP A 30 1.15 4.96 9.05
N PHE A 31 2.03 4.92 8.06
CA PHE A 31 2.93 3.77 7.86
C PHE A 31 4.24 3.87 8.64
N GLY A 32 4.51 4.99 9.29
CA GLY A 32 5.77 5.17 10.02
C GLY A 32 6.99 5.17 9.10
N ALA A 33 6.84 5.75 7.92
CA ALA A 33 7.89 5.78 6.90
C ALA A 33 7.82 7.10 6.14
N ASP A 34 8.84 7.41 5.36
CA ASP A 34 8.80 8.53 4.43
C ASP A 34 8.14 8.03 3.14
N ALA A 35 6.87 8.34 2.97
CA ALA A 35 6.04 7.78 1.91
C ALA A 35 5.80 8.79 0.79
N TRP A 36 5.84 8.31 -0.44
CA TRP A 36 5.47 9.04 -1.64
C TRP A 36 4.54 8.17 -2.47
N LEU A 37 3.41 8.72 -2.87
CA LEU A 37 2.41 7.99 -3.66
C LEU A 37 1.78 8.94 -4.67
N GLU A 38 1.80 8.54 -5.93
CA GLU A 38 1.07 9.23 -7.01
C GLU A 38 -0.17 8.40 -7.31
N PRO A 39 -1.37 8.87 -6.92
CA PRO A 39 -2.59 8.04 -6.98
C PRO A 39 -3.21 7.99 -8.36
N GLU A 40 -2.48 7.50 -9.32
CA GLU A 40 -2.91 7.35 -10.70
C GLU A 40 -2.29 6.09 -11.30
N PRO A 41 -2.89 5.49 -12.33
CA PRO A 41 -2.30 4.30 -12.93
C PRO A 41 -0.86 4.56 -13.36
N ASP A 42 0.00 3.62 -13.04
CA ASP A 42 1.45 3.70 -13.29
C ASP A 42 2.16 4.78 -12.48
N GLY A 43 1.47 5.40 -11.51
CA GLY A 43 2.07 6.38 -10.60
C GLY A 43 3.14 5.76 -9.71
N ILE A 44 4.08 6.58 -9.28
CA ILE A 44 5.21 6.13 -8.46
C ILE A 44 4.77 5.90 -7.02
N VAL A 45 5.26 4.79 -6.43
CA VAL A 45 5.11 4.49 -5.02
C VAL A 45 6.50 4.28 -4.45
N ARG A 46 6.83 4.98 -3.37
CA ARG A 46 8.10 4.80 -2.69
C ARG A 46 7.95 5.05 -1.20
N PHE A 47 8.37 4.07 -0.41
CA PHE A 47 8.39 4.18 1.05
C PHE A 47 9.82 3.96 1.50
N ARG A 48 10.33 4.89 2.30
CA ARG A 48 11.66 4.79 2.88
C ARG A 48 11.53 4.68 4.39
N PHE A 49 12.08 3.62 4.94
CA PHE A 49 12.01 3.35 6.36
C PHE A 49 13.23 3.86 7.11
N ALA A 50 13.12 4.00 8.43
CA ALA A 50 14.18 4.58 9.26
C ALA A 50 15.49 3.79 9.22
N ASP A 51 15.43 2.49 8.96
CA ASP A 51 16.60 1.63 8.86
C ASP A 51 17.30 1.71 7.49
N GLY A 52 16.80 2.54 6.58
CA GLY A 52 17.38 2.71 5.26
C GLY A 52 16.80 1.78 4.20
N ALA A 53 15.95 0.84 4.57
CA ALA A 53 15.26 0.00 3.59
C ALA A 53 14.23 0.84 2.83
N GLU A 54 14.01 0.51 1.56
CA GLU A 54 13.00 1.17 0.75
C GLU A 54 12.10 0.12 0.09
N ARG A 55 10.86 0.54 -0.18
CA ARG A 55 9.96 -0.22 -1.05
C ARG A 55 9.58 0.69 -2.19
N ARG A 56 9.72 0.20 -3.40
CA ARG A 56 9.47 0.97 -4.63
C ARG A 56 8.58 0.20 -5.57
N GLY A 57 7.67 0.92 -6.21
CA GLY A 57 6.80 0.30 -7.18
C GLY A 57 5.94 1.28 -7.92
N ARG A 58 4.85 0.75 -8.46
CA ARG A 58 3.92 1.51 -9.28
C ARG A 58 2.49 1.19 -8.89
N VAL A 59 1.63 2.17 -9.05
CA VAL A 59 0.19 1.98 -8.88
C VAL A 59 -0.33 1.16 -10.07
N GLU A 60 -1.07 0.10 -9.76
CA GLU A 60 -1.68 -0.78 -10.77
C GLU A 60 -3.12 -0.41 -11.06
N HIS A 61 -3.87 -0.03 -10.02
CA HIS A 61 -5.29 0.23 -10.16
C HIS A 61 -5.74 1.29 -9.18
N VAL A 62 -6.57 2.21 -9.66
CA VAL A 62 -7.18 3.26 -8.83
C VAL A 62 -8.66 3.31 -9.13
N ALA A 63 -9.47 3.15 -8.09
CA ALA A 63 -10.90 3.42 -8.13
C ALA A 63 -11.18 4.44 -7.02
N PRO A 64 -11.18 5.75 -7.34
CA PRO A 64 -11.25 6.79 -6.31
C PRO A 64 -12.34 6.56 -5.29
N VAL A 65 -11.98 6.79 -4.03
CA VAL A 65 -12.79 6.61 -2.83
C VAL A 65 -13.12 5.15 -2.51
N ARG A 66 -12.74 4.20 -3.38
CA ARG A 66 -13.09 2.77 -3.18
C ARG A 66 -11.89 1.86 -2.99
N SER A 67 -10.90 1.96 -3.86
CA SER A 67 -9.74 1.08 -3.76
C SER A 67 -8.53 1.63 -4.49
N LEU A 68 -7.37 1.17 -4.04
CA LEU A 68 -6.08 1.52 -4.61
C LEU A 68 -5.20 0.29 -4.51
N THR A 69 -4.61 -0.12 -5.61
CA THR A 69 -3.70 -1.26 -5.65
C THR A 69 -2.37 -0.83 -6.23
N TRP A 70 -1.29 -1.18 -5.56
CA TRP A 70 0.03 -0.98 -6.12
C TRP A 70 0.85 -2.26 -6.00
N ARG A 71 1.89 -2.34 -6.82
CA ARG A 71 2.87 -3.40 -6.81
C ARG A 71 4.21 -2.79 -6.43
N TRP A 72 4.92 -3.38 -5.51
CA TRP A 72 6.23 -2.90 -5.11
C TRP A 72 7.18 -4.04 -4.77
N ARG A 73 8.46 -3.69 -4.63
CA ARG A 73 9.52 -4.58 -4.17
C ARG A 73 10.29 -3.89 -3.07
N GLU A 74 10.80 -4.68 -2.16
CA GLU A 74 11.72 -4.18 -1.15
C GLU A 74 13.11 -4.05 -1.76
N HIS A 75 13.73 -2.91 -1.56
CA HIS A 75 15.09 -2.61 -1.98
C HIS A 75 15.90 -2.37 -0.73
N LEU A 76 16.80 -3.31 -0.40
CA LEU A 76 17.68 -3.17 0.74
C LEU A 76 18.95 -2.48 0.29
N GLY A 77 19.37 -1.46 1.03
CA GLY A 77 20.52 -0.64 0.69
C GLY A 77 21.84 -1.39 0.82
N ALA A 78 22.95 -0.65 0.64
CA ALA A 78 24.30 -1.22 0.65
C ALA A 78 24.62 -2.01 1.91
N GLY A 79 24.10 -1.61 3.06
CA GLY A 79 24.29 -2.32 4.32
C GLY A 79 23.67 -3.70 4.36
N PHE A 80 22.80 -4.01 3.42
CA PHE A 80 22.10 -5.30 3.32
C PHE A 80 22.51 -6.09 2.08
N GLY A 81 23.56 -5.67 1.37
CA GLY A 81 24.01 -6.35 0.16
C GLY A 81 23.21 -6.01 -1.08
N SER A 82 22.51 -4.89 -1.07
CA SER A 82 21.77 -4.40 -2.24
C SER A 82 20.78 -5.42 -2.81
N ARG A 83 20.08 -6.13 -1.96
CA ARG A 83 19.12 -7.15 -2.37
C ARG A 83 17.79 -6.55 -2.77
N ILE A 84 17.12 -7.18 -3.73
CA ILE A 84 15.79 -6.83 -4.17
C ILE A 84 14.87 -8.00 -3.81
N GLY A 85 13.80 -7.68 -3.07
CA GLY A 85 12.85 -8.69 -2.65
C GLY A 85 11.87 -9.10 -3.75
N GLU A 86 11.09 -10.15 -3.47
CA GLU A 86 10.01 -10.57 -4.34
C GLU A 86 8.95 -9.47 -4.41
N PRO A 87 8.36 -9.23 -5.61
CA PRO A 87 7.28 -8.24 -5.69
C PRO A 87 6.05 -8.69 -4.92
N THR A 88 5.38 -7.72 -4.30
CA THR A 88 4.10 -7.95 -3.63
C THR A 88 3.08 -6.93 -4.12
N PHE A 89 1.81 -7.28 -3.99
CA PHE A 89 0.70 -6.37 -4.29
C PHE A 89 0.07 -5.93 -2.99
N VAL A 90 -0.15 -4.62 -2.87
CA VAL A 90 -0.88 -4.03 -1.75
C VAL A 90 -2.17 -3.47 -2.29
N THR A 91 -3.29 -3.88 -1.71
CA THR A 91 -4.60 -3.37 -2.05
C THR A 91 -5.22 -2.74 -0.82
N ILE A 92 -5.67 -1.50 -0.95
CA ILE A 92 -6.40 -0.79 0.10
C ILE A 92 -7.82 -0.61 -0.39
N GLU A 93 -8.78 -1.10 0.39
CA GLU A 93 -10.20 -1.00 0.07
C GLU A 93 -10.92 -0.22 1.15
N LEU A 94 -11.78 0.70 0.72
CA LEU A 94 -12.61 1.49 1.62
C LEU A 94 -14.06 1.10 1.45
N ARG A 95 -14.75 0.92 2.58
CA ARG A 95 -16.17 0.61 2.58
C ARG A 95 -16.87 1.42 3.66
N ARG A 96 -17.96 2.08 3.27
CA ARG A 96 -18.77 2.81 4.25
C ARG A 96 -19.44 1.83 5.19
N VAL A 97 -19.35 2.10 6.48
CA VAL A 97 -20.03 1.36 7.55
C VAL A 97 -20.72 2.36 8.46
N PRO A 98 -21.65 1.93 9.34
CA PRO A 98 -22.33 2.87 10.24
C PRO A 98 -21.40 3.72 11.09
N GLU A 99 -20.27 3.19 11.51
CA GLU A 99 -19.29 3.88 12.35
C GLU A 99 -18.35 4.81 11.57
N GLY A 100 -18.38 4.76 10.24
CA GLY A 100 -17.50 5.56 9.41
C GLY A 100 -17.04 4.81 8.18
N THR A 101 -15.76 4.42 8.13
CA THR A 101 -15.19 3.70 7.01
C THR A 101 -14.39 2.49 7.50
N ARG A 102 -14.66 1.33 6.91
CA ARG A 102 -13.79 0.17 7.09
C ARG A 102 -12.68 0.25 6.05
N VAL A 103 -11.45 0.21 6.52
CA VAL A 103 -10.27 0.18 5.68
C VAL A 103 -9.69 -1.22 5.74
N ARG A 104 -9.56 -1.87 4.59
CA ARG A 104 -8.91 -3.18 4.52
C ARG A 104 -7.65 -3.04 3.69
N ILE A 105 -6.52 -3.43 4.26
CA ILE A 105 -5.24 -3.44 3.58
C ILE A 105 -4.83 -4.90 3.43
N THR A 106 -4.61 -5.31 2.18
CA THR A 106 -4.18 -6.67 1.88
C THR A 106 -2.83 -6.60 1.20
N GLU A 107 -1.86 -7.36 1.71
CA GLU A 107 -0.57 -7.50 1.03
C GLU A 107 -0.34 -8.96 0.72
N ARG A 108 -0.01 -9.27 -0.53
CA ARG A 108 0.20 -10.64 -0.99
C ARG A 108 1.36 -10.70 -1.98
N PRO A 109 2.15 -11.79 -1.94
CA PRO A 109 3.22 -11.98 -2.92
C PRO A 109 2.66 -12.13 -4.33
N ALA A 110 3.41 -11.70 -5.34
CA ALA A 110 3.00 -11.88 -6.73
C ALA A 110 2.84 -13.36 -7.08
N SER A 111 3.64 -14.23 -6.48
CA SER A 111 3.54 -15.69 -6.67
C SER A 111 2.19 -16.25 -6.19
N ALA A 112 1.62 -15.68 -5.13
CA ALA A 112 0.31 -16.11 -4.65
C ALA A 112 -0.80 -15.80 -5.66
N LEU A 113 -0.68 -14.67 -6.39
CA LEU A 113 -1.62 -14.33 -7.45
C LEU A 113 -1.55 -15.30 -8.61
N ALA A 114 -0.35 -15.70 -9.00
CA ALA A 114 -0.16 -16.67 -10.08
C ALA A 114 -0.76 -18.00 -9.72
N GLU A 115 -0.63 -18.44 -8.47
CA GLU A 115 -1.25 -19.67 -7.99
C GLU A 115 -2.78 -19.56 -7.97
N ALA A 116 -3.30 -18.45 -7.51
CA ALA A 116 -4.75 -18.23 -7.45
C ALA A 116 -5.40 -18.17 -8.83
N GLY A 117 -4.65 -17.81 -9.86
CA GLY A 117 -5.15 -17.69 -11.21
C GLY A 117 -5.28 -19.00 -11.97
N ARG A 118 -4.99 -20.12 -11.37
CA ARG A 118 -5.05 -21.42 -12.03
C ARG A 118 -6.36 -22.18 -11.81
#